data_e04d56f5cb324b271f3f300e3f9b7e2b
#
_entry.id   e04d56f5cb324b271f3f300e3f9b7e2b
#
_cell.length_a   1.000
_cell.length_b   1.000
_cell.length_c   1.000
_cell.angle_alpha   90.00
_cell.angle_beta   90.00
_cell.angle_gamma   90.00
#
_symmetry.space_group_name_H-M   'P 1'
#
loop_
_entity.id
_entity.type
_entity.pdbx_description
1 polymer ?
#
loop_
_entity_poly.entity_id
_entity_poly.type
_entity_poly.pdbx_seq_one_letter_code
_entity_poly.pdbx_strand_id
1 'polypeptide(L)'
;MRLHEMRMHDNVASMTATKVSAGPGETSADASADVREWRELLARHADLTCALDRALQAGHSLGMSEYEVLERLAELPEQSAKVQTIAKSVHLSQSALSRVIGRLETAGLVERHMCPEDRRAVNVRLTEEGLHRQTEAKHTQRRVLADRLHAPLVKACDPPD
;
A
#
# COMPACT_ATOMS: atom_id res chain seq x y z
N MET A 1 -30.82 -65.04 -12.84
CA MET A 1 -29.82 -66.02 -13.30
C MET A 1 -28.48 -65.42 -13.32
N ARG A 2 -27.59 -65.92 -12.44
CA ARG A 2 -26.13 -65.73 -12.31
C ARG A 2 -25.60 -64.31 -11.97
N LEU A 3 -25.29 -64.19 -10.69
CA LEU A 3 -24.25 -63.41 -10.06
C LEU A 3 -22.92 -63.59 -10.80
N HIS A 4 -22.15 -62.48 -10.94
CA HIS A 4 -20.71 -62.58 -11.05
C HIS A 4 -20.09 -61.56 -10.10
N GLU A 5 -19.62 -62.11 -8.97
CA GLU A 5 -18.69 -61.48 -8.07
C GLU A 5 -17.39 -61.20 -8.83
N MET A 6 -16.88 -59.99 -8.74
CA MET A 6 -15.47 -59.70 -9.03
C MET A 6 -14.88 -58.85 -7.92
N ARG A 7 -14.33 -59.59 -7.04
CA ARG A 7 -13.19 -59.41 -6.12
C ARG A 7 -12.48 -58.05 -6.19
N MET A 8 -12.63 -57.31 -5.12
CA MET A 8 -11.71 -56.26 -4.73
C MET A 8 -10.34 -56.87 -4.45
N HIS A 9 -9.36 -56.47 -5.20
CA HIS A 9 -7.95 -56.72 -4.86
C HIS A 9 -7.38 -55.46 -4.29
N ASP A 10 -6.94 -55.60 -3.04
CA ASP A 10 -6.07 -54.69 -2.32
C ASP A 10 -4.86 -54.26 -3.17
N ASN A 11 -4.71 -52.98 -3.37
CA ASN A 11 -3.42 -52.41 -3.74
C ASN A 11 -3.09 -51.24 -2.82
N VAL A 12 -2.85 -51.58 -1.56
CA VAL A 12 -2.15 -50.73 -0.61
C VAL A 12 -0.67 -51.02 -0.78
N ALA A 13 -0.04 -50.34 -1.71
CA ALA A 13 1.40 -50.43 -1.83
C ALA A 13 1.98 -49.06 -2.17
N SER A 14 2.72 -48.55 -1.20
CA SER A 14 3.88 -47.65 -1.37
C SER A 14 3.59 -46.21 -1.74
N MET A 15 3.03 -45.46 -0.81
CA MET A 15 3.38 -44.05 -0.73
C MET A 15 4.80 -43.98 -0.18
N THR A 16 5.77 -43.96 -1.07
CA THR A 16 7.13 -43.54 -0.76
C THR A 16 7.07 -42.10 -0.23
N ALA A 17 7.33 -41.96 1.06
CA ALA A 17 7.59 -40.68 1.69
C ALA A 17 8.74 -40.01 0.96
N THR A 18 8.43 -39.07 0.08
CA THR A 18 9.44 -38.15 -0.46
C THR A 18 9.97 -37.35 0.73
N LYS A 19 11.14 -37.77 1.19
CA LYS A 19 11.92 -37.08 2.18
C LYS A 19 12.23 -35.71 1.61
N VAL A 20 11.46 -34.69 2.02
CA VAL A 20 11.80 -33.29 1.78
C VAL A 20 13.17 -33.11 2.42
N SER A 21 14.20 -33.05 1.59
CA SER A 21 15.53 -32.70 1.98
C SER A 21 15.46 -31.27 2.53
N ALA A 22 15.57 -31.11 3.84
CA ALA A 22 15.84 -29.83 4.46
C ALA A 22 17.13 -29.31 3.84
N GLY A 23 17.06 -28.20 3.14
CA GLY A 23 18.21 -27.47 2.64
C GLY A 23 19.17 -27.13 3.80
N PRO A 24 20.41 -26.75 3.50
CA PRO A 24 21.44 -26.50 4.51
C PRO A 24 20.93 -25.44 5.49
N GLY A 25 20.96 -25.77 6.77
CA GLY A 25 20.31 -25.09 7.88
C GLY A 25 20.51 -23.57 7.86
N GLU A 26 19.41 -22.86 7.78
CA GLU A 26 19.34 -21.50 8.28
C GLU A 26 19.72 -21.54 9.75
N THR A 27 20.89 -21.00 10.08
CA THR A 27 21.35 -20.96 11.45
C THR A 27 20.41 -20.05 12.23
N SER A 28 20.11 -20.40 13.47
CA SER A 28 19.27 -19.59 14.40
C SER A 28 19.74 -18.12 14.49
N ALA A 29 20.99 -17.86 14.17
CA ALA A 29 21.59 -16.53 14.08
C ALA A 29 21.08 -15.73 12.87
N ASP A 30 20.92 -16.36 11.69
CA ASP A 30 20.40 -15.71 10.48
C ASP A 30 18.92 -15.34 10.66
N ALA A 31 18.11 -16.23 11.19
CA ALA A 31 16.71 -15.95 11.48
C ALA A 31 16.52 -14.79 12.48
N SER A 32 17.43 -14.65 13.46
CA SER A 32 17.39 -13.52 14.40
C SER A 32 17.88 -12.20 13.78
N ALA A 33 18.77 -12.27 12.78
CA ALA A 33 19.23 -11.11 12.01
C ALA A 33 18.10 -10.58 11.13
N ASP A 34 17.39 -11.45 10.41
CA ASP A 34 16.24 -11.08 9.56
C ASP A 34 15.12 -10.44 10.36
N VAL A 35 14.81 -10.96 11.55
CA VAL A 35 13.80 -10.36 12.43
C VAL A 35 14.22 -8.97 12.91
N ARG A 36 15.51 -8.75 13.16
CA ARG A 36 16.03 -7.43 13.55
C ARG A 36 15.94 -6.45 12.39
N GLU A 37 16.39 -6.84 11.19
CA GLU A 37 16.30 -6.02 9.98
C GLU A 37 14.84 -5.66 9.67
N TRP A 38 13.93 -6.62 9.76
CA TRP A 38 12.49 -6.37 9.62
C TRP A 38 11.97 -5.32 10.62
N ARG A 39 12.36 -5.40 11.89
CA ARG A 39 11.96 -4.42 12.89
C ARG A 39 12.52 -3.02 12.61
N GLU A 40 13.75 -2.94 12.14
CA GLU A 40 14.38 -1.67 11.74
C GLU A 40 13.66 -1.05 10.53
N LEU A 41 13.27 -1.87 9.54
CA LEU A 41 12.47 -1.42 8.39
C LEU A 41 11.11 -0.87 8.83
N LEU A 42 10.42 -1.59 9.71
CA LEU A 42 9.14 -1.14 10.27
C LEU A 42 9.28 0.17 11.05
N ALA A 43 10.31 0.30 11.87
CA ALA A 43 10.58 1.51 12.63
C ALA A 43 10.88 2.70 11.71
N ARG A 44 11.68 2.51 10.67
CA ARG A 44 11.98 3.52 9.66
C ARG A 44 10.73 3.94 8.88
N HIS A 45 9.93 2.98 8.45
CA HIS A 45 8.66 3.27 7.78
C HIS A 45 7.73 4.12 8.67
N ALA A 46 7.60 3.76 9.94
CA ALA A 46 6.76 4.52 10.88
C ALA A 46 7.28 5.95 11.11
N ASP A 47 8.59 6.13 11.28
CA ASP A 47 9.21 7.45 11.46
C ASP A 47 9.00 8.34 10.23
N LEU A 48 9.26 7.83 9.03
CA LEU A 48 9.08 8.57 7.78
C LEU A 48 7.62 8.94 7.54
N THR A 49 6.70 7.99 7.72
CA THR A 49 5.27 8.22 7.52
C THR A 49 4.75 9.30 8.48
N CYS A 50 5.17 9.25 9.74
CA CYS A 50 4.80 10.25 10.73
C CYS A 50 5.37 11.64 10.40
N ALA A 51 6.65 11.71 10.02
CA ALA A 51 7.29 12.98 9.66
C ALA A 51 6.64 13.61 8.41
N LEU A 52 6.33 12.79 7.40
CA LEU A 52 5.63 13.21 6.20
C LEU A 52 4.22 13.71 6.51
N ASP A 53 3.44 12.93 7.26
CA ASP A 53 2.06 13.30 7.62
C ASP A 53 2.03 14.64 8.37
N ARG A 54 2.91 14.83 9.36
CA ARG A 54 3.03 16.08 10.12
C ARG A 54 3.40 17.25 9.25
N ALA A 55 4.40 17.09 8.35
CA ALA A 55 4.85 18.18 7.48
C ALA A 55 3.80 18.55 6.42
N LEU A 56 3.14 17.56 5.81
CA LEU A 56 2.08 17.76 4.84
C LEU A 56 0.85 18.40 5.48
N GLN A 57 0.48 17.96 6.67
CA GLN A 57 -0.64 18.52 7.40
C GLN A 57 -0.39 20.00 7.78
N ALA A 58 0.79 20.31 8.30
CA ALA A 58 1.15 21.66 8.71
C ALA A 58 1.27 22.64 7.54
N GLY A 59 1.84 22.22 6.42
CA GLY A 59 2.09 23.10 5.28
C GLY A 59 0.98 23.16 4.24
N HIS A 60 0.18 22.11 4.11
CA HIS A 60 -0.73 21.95 2.98
C HIS A 60 -2.14 21.47 3.38
N SER A 61 -2.38 21.24 4.67
CA SER A 61 -3.64 20.65 5.19
C SER A 61 -3.99 19.31 4.52
N LEU A 62 -2.97 18.52 4.20
CA LEU A 62 -3.08 17.20 3.58
C LEU A 62 -2.52 16.13 4.52
N GLY A 63 -3.27 15.06 4.75
CA GLY A 63 -2.72 13.85 5.33
C GLY A 63 -1.86 13.09 4.31
N MET A 64 -0.95 12.22 4.78
CA MET A 64 -0.08 11.43 3.91
C MET A 64 -0.87 10.61 2.87
N SER A 65 -1.97 9.97 3.28
CA SER A 65 -2.83 9.19 2.37
C SER A 65 -3.55 10.06 1.33
N GLU A 66 -3.88 11.30 1.66
CA GLU A 66 -4.49 12.25 0.75
C GLU A 66 -3.48 12.70 -0.30
N TYR A 67 -2.28 13.05 0.14
CA TYR A 67 -1.19 13.38 -0.76
C TYR A 67 -0.85 12.25 -1.72
N GLU A 68 -0.76 11.01 -1.24
CA GLU A 68 -0.48 9.83 -2.07
C GLU A 68 -1.50 9.66 -3.19
N VAL A 69 -2.79 9.86 -2.90
CA VAL A 69 -3.84 9.81 -3.93
C VAL A 69 -3.69 10.94 -4.95
N LEU A 70 -3.41 12.17 -4.52
CA LEU A 70 -3.19 13.30 -5.43
C LEU A 70 -1.96 13.07 -6.31
N GLU A 71 -0.85 12.55 -5.75
CA GLU A 71 0.37 12.26 -6.50
C GLU A 71 0.13 11.20 -7.57
N ARG A 72 -0.57 10.10 -7.24
CA ARG A 72 -0.92 9.07 -8.23
C ARG A 72 -1.78 9.61 -9.36
N LEU A 73 -2.75 10.47 -9.06
CA LEU A 73 -3.55 11.11 -10.10
C LEU A 73 -2.71 12.06 -10.96
N ALA A 74 -1.81 12.83 -10.36
CA ALA A 74 -0.95 13.77 -11.10
C ALA A 74 0.04 13.08 -12.05
N GLU A 75 0.43 11.83 -11.78
CA GLU A 75 1.30 11.02 -12.63
C GLU A 75 0.60 10.48 -13.90
N LEU A 76 -0.73 10.53 -13.94
CA LEU A 76 -1.51 10.01 -15.06
C LEU A 76 -1.68 11.08 -16.15
N PRO A 77 -1.70 10.69 -17.45
CA PRO A 77 -1.78 11.63 -18.57
C PRO A 77 -2.98 12.58 -18.51
N GLU A 78 -4.14 12.07 -18.06
CA GLU A 78 -5.38 12.86 -17.95
C GLU A 78 -5.68 13.31 -16.52
N GLN A 79 -4.73 13.08 -15.59
CA GLN A 79 -4.91 13.36 -14.16
C GLN A 79 -6.20 12.74 -13.59
N SER A 80 -6.61 11.63 -14.17
CA SER A 80 -7.87 10.95 -13.91
C SER A 80 -7.69 9.43 -13.91
N ALA A 81 -8.39 8.73 -13.02
CA ALA A 81 -8.42 7.28 -13.00
C ALA A 81 -9.70 6.73 -12.39
N LYS A 82 -10.01 5.47 -12.72
CA LYS A 82 -11.02 4.69 -12.01
C LYS A 82 -10.56 4.47 -10.56
N VAL A 83 -11.49 4.57 -9.61
CA VAL A 83 -11.19 4.31 -8.17
C VAL A 83 -10.47 2.98 -7.97
N GLN A 84 -10.85 1.94 -8.72
CA GLN A 84 -10.20 0.63 -8.67
C GLN A 84 -8.74 0.65 -9.14
N THR A 85 -8.38 1.53 -10.08
CA THR A 85 -7.01 1.71 -10.55
C THR A 85 -6.16 2.38 -9.47
N ILE A 86 -6.70 3.43 -8.84
CA ILE A 86 -6.05 4.11 -7.71
C ILE A 86 -5.82 3.12 -6.56
N ALA A 87 -6.83 2.29 -6.24
CA ALA A 87 -6.72 1.29 -5.17
C ALA A 87 -5.55 0.30 -5.34
N LYS A 88 -5.17 0.00 -6.59
CA LYS A 88 -4.03 -0.89 -6.89
C LYS A 88 -2.67 -0.21 -6.74
N SER A 89 -2.63 1.12 -6.79
CA SER A 89 -1.38 1.90 -6.76
C SER A 89 -1.08 2.52 -5.39
N VAL A 90 -2.08 2.58 -4.51
CA VAL A 90 -1.92 3.08 -3.14
C VAL A 90 -2.09 1.94 -2.13
N HIS A 91 -1.33 1.98 -1.05
CA HIS A 91 -1.38 0.95 0.01
C HIS A 91 -2.53 1.19 1.00
N LEU A 92 -3.75 1.35 0.47
CA LEU A 92 -4.96 1.59 1.26
C LEU A 92 -6.00 0.50 1.01
N SER A 93 -6.75 0.16 2.05
CA SER A 93 -7.95 -0.65 1.84
C SER A 93 -9.00 0.14 1.04
N GLN A 94 -9.89 -0.56 0.34
CA GLN A 94 -10.94 0.08 -0.47
C GLN A 94 -11.81 1.06 0.35
N SER A 95 -12.13 0.70 1.61
CA SER A 95 -12.89 1.56 2.51
C SER A 95 -12.10 2.81 2.95
N ALA A 96 -10.79 2.66 3.19
CA ALA A 96 -9.92 3.78 3.50
C ALA A 96 -9.79 4.73 2.31
N LEU A 97 -9.52 4.19 1.11
CA LEU A 97 -9.46 4.97 -0.12
C LEU A 97 -10.75 5.76 -0.38
N SER A 98 -11.91 5.11 -0.23
CA SER A 98 -13.20 5.79 -0.40
C SER A 98 -13.36 7.00 0.52
N ARG A 99 -12.92 6.89 1.78
CA ARG A 99 -12.92 8.00 2.74
C ARG A 99 -11.93 9.10 2.37
N VAL A 100 -10.73 8.73 1.93
CA VAL A 100 -9.72 9.69 1.44
C VAL A 100 -10.27 10.48 0.26
N ILE A 101 -10.81 9.80 -0.76
CA ILE A 101 -11.40 10.47 -1.93
C ILE A 101 -12.55 11.39 -1.51
N GLY A 102 -13.42 10.96 -0.57
CA GLY A 102 -14.51 11.80 -0.06
C GLY A 102 -14.01 13.09 0.61
N ARG A 103 -12.93 13.04 1.39
CA ARG A 103 -12.32 14.23 1.98
C ARG A 103 -11.69 15.15 0.94
N LEU A 104 -10.97 14.60 -0.03
CA LEU A 104 -10.38 15.35 -1.14
C LEU A 104 -11.46 16.04 -2.00
N GLU A 105 -12.58 15.37 -2.24
CA GLU A 105 -13.73 15.93 -2.95
C GLU A 105 -14.39 17.08 -2.16
N THR A 106 -14.58 16.89 -0.85
CA THR A 106 -15.08 17.95 0.05
C THR A 106 -14.15 19.16 0.09
N ALA A 107 -12.83 18.93 0.00
CA ALA A 107 -11.82 19.98 -0.07
C ALA A 107 -11.69 20.63 -1.47
N GLY A 108 -12.42 20.15 -2.48
CA GLY A 108 -12.37 20.64 -3.85
C GLY A 108 -11.10 20.28 -4.62
N LEU A 109 -10.34 19.32 -4.14
CA LEU A 109 -9.06 18.92 -4.74
C LEU A 109 -9.20 17.83 -5.81
N VAL A 110 -10.30 17.09 -5.77
CA VAL A 110 -10.69 16.12 -6.79
C VAL A 110 -12.18 16.22 -7.07
N GLU A 111 -12.58 15.72 -8.22
CA GLU A 111 -13.98 15.57 -8.61
C GLU A 111 -14.27 14.13 -9.05
N ARG A 112 -15.49 13.66 -8.78
CA ARG A 112 -15.97 12.37 -9.27
C ARG A 112 -16.84 12.58 -10.50
N HIS A 113 -16.65 11.74 -11.50
CA HIS A 113 -17.53 11.67 -12.65
C HIS A 113 -17.76 10.22 -13.07
N MET A 114 -18.93 9.98 -13.61
CA MET A 114 -19.26 8.66 -14.15
C MET A 114 -18.49 8.43 -15.45
N CYS A 115 -17.97 7.21 -15.62
CA CYS A 115 -17.35 6.84 -16.88
C CYS A 115 -18.44 6.79 -17.98
N PRO A 116 -18.27 7.46 -19.10
CA PRO A 116 -19.25 7.42 -20.21
C PRO A 116 -19.48 6.00 -20.74
N GLU A 117 -18.46 5.17 -20.69
CA GLU A 117 -18.45 3.80 -21.25
C GLU A 117 -18.96 2.76 -20.25
N ASP A 118 -18.90 3.05 -18.94
CA ASP A 118 -19.32 2.15 -17.87
C ASP A 118 -19.94 2.93 -16.71
N ARG A 119 -21.26 2.99 -16.70
CA ARG A 119 -22.05 3.71 -15.67
C ARG A 119 -21.86 3.17 -14.25
N ARG A 120 -21.21 2.03 -14.08
CA ARG A 120 -20.87 1.45 -12.77
C ARG A 120 -19.48 1.87 -12.30
N ALA A 121 -18.66 2.42 -13.20
CA ALA A 121 -17.32 2.86 -12.87
C ALA A 121 -17.32 4.35 -12.53
N VAL A 122 -16.77 4.68 -11.38
CA VAL A 122 -16.53 6.06 -10.94
C VAL A 122 -15.09 6.40 -11.23
N ASN A 123 -14.87 7.45 -12.01
CA ASN A 123 -13.57 8.07 -12.21
C ASN A 123 -13.38 9.19 -11.18
N VAL A 124 -12.15 9.40 -10.79
CA VAL A 124 -11.70 10.52 -9.98
C VAL A 124 -10.67 11.30 -10.78
N ARG A 125 -10.83 12.59 -10.87
CA ARG A 125 -9.93 13.52 -11.58
C ARG A 125 -9.44 14.58 -10.61
N LEU A 126 -8.18 15.01 -10.79
CA LEU A 126 -7.68 16.21 -10.11
C LEU A 126 -8.42 17.45 -10.63
N THR A 127 -8.70 18.37 -9.73
CA THR A 127 -9.04 19.74 -10.08
C THR A 127 -7.76 20.56 -10.29
N GLU A 128 -7.90 21.77 -10.82
CA GLU A 128 -6.77 22.69 -10.93
C GLU A 128 -6.16 23.01 -9.55
N GLU A 129 -7.01 23.25 -8.54
CA GLU A 129 -6.59 23.44 -7.15
C GLU A 129 -5.89 22.18 -6.58
N GLY A 130 -6.42 20.98 -6.91
CA GLY A 130 -5.79 19.71 -6.51
C GLY A 130 -4.39 19.53 -7.08
N LEU A 131 -4.19 19.86 -8.36
CA LEU A 131 -2.89 19.82 -9.01
C LEU A 131 -1.92 20.85 -8.42
N HIS A 132 -2.38 22.06 -8.17
CA HIS A 132 -1.59 23.11 -7.53
C HIS A 132 -1.13 22.67 -6.13
N ARG A 133 -2.07 22.20 -5.30
CA ARG A 133 -1.81 21.72 -3.94
C ARG A 133 -0.85 20.54 -3.91
N GLN A 134 -1.01 19.57 -4.83
CA GLN A 134 -0.09 18.45 -4.98
C GLN A 134 1.32 18.93 -5.34
N THR A 135 1.44 19.88 -6.27
CA THR A 135 2.73 20.39 -6.73
C THR A 135 3.50 21.06 -5.59
N GLU A 136 2.84 21.87 -4.78
CA GLU A 136 3.46 22.49 -3.60
C GLU A 136 3.84 21.44 -2.53
N ALA A 137 2.94 20.51 -2.24
CA ALA A 137 3.15 19.44 -1.27
C ALA A 137 4.30 18.51 -1.67
N LYS A 138 4.54 18.31 -2.97
CA LYS A 138 5.64 17.50 -3.52
C LYS A 138 7.02 18.04 -3.09
N HIS A 139 7.19 19.34 -3.02
CA HIS A 139 8.45 19.93 -2.52
C HIS A 139 8.65 19.62 -1.03
N THR A 140 7.58 19.67 -0.24
CA THR A 140 7.63 19.32 1.18
C THR A 140 7.95 17.84 1.39
N GLN A 141 7.30 16.95 0.66
CA GLN A 141 7.59 15.51 0.70
C GLN A 141 9.06 15.24 0.38
N ARG A 142 9.57 15.77 -0.73
CA ARG A 142 10.95 15.53 -1.17
C ARG A 142 11.97 16.02 -0.14
N ARG A 143 11.73 17.18 0.48
CA ARG A 143 12.58 17.70 1.53
C ARG A 143 12.60 16.76 2.75
N VAL A 144 11.44 16.32 3.24
CA VAL A 144 11.37 15.40 4.38
C VAL A 144 12.07 14.06 4.06
N LEU A 145 11.90 13.55 2.84
CA LEU A 145 12.59 12.33 2.42
C LEU A 145 14.10 12.51 2.36
N ALA A 146 14.60 13.62 1.79
CA ALA A 146 16.01 13.91 1.74
C ALA A 146 16.64 14.01 3.13
N ASP A 147 15.94 14.64 4.07
CA ASP A 147 16.42 14.86 5.43
C ASP A 147 16.40 13.58 6.27
N ARG A 148 15.44 12.65 6.03
CA ARG A 148 15.16 11.57 6.94
C ARG A 148 15.39 10.16 6.40
N LEU A 149 15.33 9.94 5.09
CA LEU A 149 15.36 8.58 4.52
C LEU A 149 16.62 7.81 4.91
N HIS A 150 17.76 8.48 5.01
CA HIS A 150 19.07 7.90 5.35
C HIS A 150 19.60 8.36 6.72
N ALA A 151 18.85 9.17 7.44
CA ALA A 151 19.23 9.63 8.76
C ALA A 151 19.10 8.48 9.80
N PRO A 152 19.82 8.56 10.93
CA PRO A 152 19.53 7.71 12.08
C PRO A 152 18.06 7.80 12.48
N LEU A 153 17.49 6.67 12.93
CA LEU A 153 16.10 6.64 13.39
C LEU A 153 15.93 7.56 14.59
N VAL A 154 15.15 8.61 14.41
CA VAL A 154 14.69 9.49 15.48
C VAL A 154 13.18 9.30 15.51
N LYS A 155 12.62 8.93 16.66
CA LYS A 155 11.17 8.76 16.79
C LYS A 155 10.46 10.10 16.60
N ALA A 156 10.02 10.36 15.37
CA ALA A 156 9.35 11.61 15.00
C ALA A 156 7.97 11.79 15.65
N CYS A 157 7.42 10.73 16.20
CA CYS A 157 6.06 10.70 16.78
C CYS A 157 6.03 10.62 18.29
N ASP A 158 7.14 10.80 19.00
CA ASP A 158 7.05 10.98 20.45
C ASP A 158 6.31 12.31 20.71
N PRO A 159 5.25 12.31 21.55
CA PRO A 159 4.59 13.56 21.91
C PRO A 159 5.62 14.49 22.57
N PRO A 160 5.51 15.80 22.37
CA PRO A 160 6.32 16.73 23.15
C PRO A 160 5.98 16.52 24.63
N ASP A 161 7.01 16.42 25.48
CA ASP A 161 6.90 16.39 26.93
C ASP A 161 6.13 17.61 27.47
#